data_9c6035c3ad0e1ecbbdece338299a83d1
#
_entry.id   9c6035c3ad0e1ecbbdece338299a83d1
#
_cell.length_a   1.000
_cell.length_b   1.000
_cell.length_c   1.000
_cell.angle_alpha   90.00
_cell.angle_beta   90.00
_cell.angle_gamma   90.00
#
_symmetry.space_group_name_H-M   'P 1'
#
loop_
_entity.id
_entity.type
_entity.pdbx_description
1 polymer ?
#
loop_
_entity_poly.entity_id
_entity_poly.type
_entity_poly.pdbx_seq_one_letter_code
_entity_poly.pdbx_strand_id
1 'polypeptide(L)'
;MKNIDEKYVIEKYADGSSTIQLAKELETYPKKIERILKKHNQPIRSSSESQKLAIQKGRSKHPTKGRKRSEEEKLAISKGVEKAWQGMSDDDRKEFSKGAKERWENIPSSKKLEMQQKAGRALRLTCTEGSKQEKLLYRKLTEMGYEVVMHKKGLIEGNFEIDLLLPELNTIIEIDGPTHFYPYFGQAKLEEVIKMDSIKNGLLVSKGFCVIRVRYLCKNMSQAVERKLWSIVSEQVEKVATKFPPKSKRFIEVEVS
;
A
#
# COMPACT_ATOMS: atom_id res chain seq x y z
N MET A 1 39.05 -5.38 -47.98
CA MET A 1 38.40 -5.15 -46.69
C MET A 1 38.33 -3.65 -46.46
N LYS A 2 37.14 -3.09 -46.20
CA LYS A 2 37.02 -1.64 -45.86
C LYS A 2 37.85 -1.35 -44.60
N ASN A 3 38.73 -0.36 -44.68
CA ASN A 3 39.49 0.08 -43.52
C ASN A 3 38.53 0.84 -42.59
N ILE A 4 38.31 0.31 -41.38
CA ILE A 4 37.45 0.96 -40.43
C ILE A 4 38.27 1.92 -39.59
N ASP A 5 37.83 3.18 -39.49
CA ASP A 5 38.41 4.13 -38.57
C ASP A 5 38.13 3.73 -37.12
N GLU A 6 39.18 3.21 -36.46
CA GLU A 6 39.11 2.74 -35.08
C GLU A 6 38.82 3.87 -34.08
N LYS A 7 39.34 5.08 -34.37
CA LYS A 7 39.08 6.27 -33.51
C LYS A 7 37.60 6.63 -33.55
N TYR A 8 37.01 6.68 -34.71
CA TYR A 8 35.58 6.92 -34.89
C TYR A 8 34.72 5.92 -34.13
N VAL A 9 35.10 4.65 -34.16
CA VAL A 9 34.37 3.61 -33.39
C VAL A 9 34.41 3.89 -31.89
N ILE A 10 35.58 4.29 -31.36
CA ILE A 10 35.76 4.55 -29.93
C ILE A 10 34.93 5.76 -29.50
N GLU A 11 35.03 6.87 -30.23
CA GLU A 11 34.31 8.12 -29.93
C GLU A 11 32.78 7.89 -29.96
N LYS A 12 32.28 7.30 -31.01
CA LYS A 12 30.83 7.02 -31.15
C LYS A 12 30.32 6.02 -30.12
N TYR A 13 31.15 5.04 -29.74
CA TYR A 13 30.78 4.12 -28.68
C TYR A 13 30.74 4.84 -27.32
N ALA A 14 31.73 5.70 -27.00
CA ALA A 14 31.73 6.52 -25.78
C ALA A 14 30.51 7.43 -25.73
N ASP A 15 30.12 8.01 -26.86
CA ASP A 15 28.93 8.85 -27.04
C ASP A 15 27.61 8.07 -26.90
N GLY A 16 27.69 6.76 -26.73
CA GLY A 16 26.54 5.89 -26.41
C GLY A 16 25.93 5.14 -27.59
N SER A 17 26.58 5.12 -28.76
CA SER A 17 26.18 4.22 -29.84
C SER A 17 26.35 2.76 -29.41
N SER A 18 25.52 1.85 -29.92
CA SER A 18 25.67 0.42 -29.64
C SER A 18 26.61 -0.25 -30.66
N THR A 19 27.22 -1.36 -30.28
CA THR A 19 28.03 -2.18 -31.21
C THR A 19 27.24 -2.59 -32.46
N ILE A 20 25.95 -2.83 -32.33
CA ILE A 20 25.04 -3.16 -33.44
C ILE A 20 24.84 -1.98 -34.38
N GLN A 21 24.64 -0.76 -33.83
CA GLN A 21 24.48 0.47 -34.63
C GLN A 21 25.73 0.78 -35.43
N LEU A 22 26.90 0.75 -34.76
CA LEU A 22 28.17 1.01 -35.39
C LEU A 22 28.49 -0.05 -36.45
N ALA A 23 28.14 -1.30 -36.20
CA ALA A 23 28.31 -2.38 -37.18
C ALA A 23 27.45 -2.14 -38.41
N LYS A 24 26.21 -1.68 -38.24
CA LYS A 24 25.31 -1.36 -39.35
C LYS A 24 25.81 -0.14 -40.14
N GLU A 25 26.24 0.91 -39.46
CA GLU A 25 26.74 2.15 -40.04
C GLU A 25 28.01 1.90 -40.88
N LEU A 26 28.92 1.07 -40.36
CA LEU A 26 30.19 0.78 -40.97
C LEU A 26 30.17 -0.47 -41.89
N GLU A 27 28.96 -0.95 -42.21
CA GLU A 27 28.73 -2.14 -43.05
C GLU A 27 29.58 -3.35 -42.64
N THR A 28 29.57 -3.63 -41.31
CA THR A 28 30.34 -4.71 -40.71
C THR A 28 29.48 -5.49 -39.70
N TYR A 29 30.10 -6.34 -38.90
CA TYR A 29 29.40 -7.14 -37.90
C TYR A 29 29.79 -6.73 -36.46
N PRO A 30 28.89 -6.85 -35.49
CA PRO A 30 29.11 -6.34 -34.12
C PRO A 30 30.36 -6.87 -33.43
N LYS A 31 30.72 -8.14 -33.72
CA LYS A 31 31.89 -8.78 -33.14
C LYS A 31 33.23 -8.15 -33.60
N LYS A 32 33.24 -7.51 -34.79
CA LYS A 32 34.40 -6.74 -35.26
C LYS A 32 34.54 -5.45 -34.49
N ILE A 33 33.42 -4.76 -34.22
CA ILE A 33 33.39 -3.56 -33.38
C ILE A 33 33.87 -3.88 -31.95
N GLU A 34 33.40 -5.00 -31.37
CA GLU A 34 33.88 -5.46 -30.06
C GLU A 34 35.38 -5.74 -30.02
N ARG A 35 35.94 -6.30 -31.07
CA ARG A 35 37.39 -6.54 -31.17
C ARG A 35 38.18 -5.23 -31.21
N ILE A 36 37.69 -4.22 -31.95
CA ILE A 36 38.31 -2.88 -32.00
C ILE A 36 38.27 -2.27 -30.61
N LEU A 37 37.12 -2.28 -29.92
CA LEU A 37 37.00 -1.74 -28.58
C LEU A 37 37.96 -2.46 -27.59
N LYS A 38 38.03 -3.79 -27.63
CA LYS A 38 38.96 -4.58 -26.80
C LYS A 38 40.42 -4.23 -27.09
N LYS A 39 40.79 -4.10 -28.36
CA LYS A 39 42.16 -3.73 -28.80
C LYS A 39 42.60 -2.42 -28.17
N HIS A 40 41.65 -1.49 -27.98
CA HIS A 40 41.93 -0.17 -27.38
C HIS A 40 41.55 -0.08 -25.89
N ASN A 41 41.44 -1.21 -25.19
CA ASN A 41 41.11 -1.32 -23.77
C ASN A 41 39.81 -0.57 -23.38
N GLN A 42 38.86 -0.42 -24.30
CA GLN A 42 37.58 0.17 -24.03
C GLN A 42 36.63 -0.87 -23.38
N PRO A 43 36.05 -0.60 -22.22
CA PRO A 43 35.14 -1.53 -21.56
C PRO A 43 33.87 -1.72 -22.38
N ILE A 44 33.53 -2.99 -22.64
CA ILE A 44 32.27 -3.32 -23.32
C ILE A 44 31.14 -3.28 -22.28
N ARG A 45 30.14 -2.45 -22.56
CA ARG A 45 28.95 -2.32 -21.71
C ARG A 45 28.23 -3.67 -21.55
N SER A 46 27.82 -3.98 -20.34
CA SER A 46 26.95 -5.11 -20.05
C SER A 46 25.58 -4.98 -20.76
N SER A 47 24.85 -6.06 -20.89
CA SER A 47 23.47 -6.03 -21.45
C SER A 47 22.57 -5.07 -20.68
N SER A 48 22.70 -5.02 -19.35
CA SER A 48 21.93 -4.10 -18.49
C SER A 48 22.25 -2.62 -18.75
N GLU A 49 23.54 -2.29 -18.86
CA GLU A 49 23.98 -0.92 -19.16
C GLU A 49 23.58 -0.49 -20.56
N SER A 50 23.73 -1.39 -21.54
CA SER A 50 23.31 -1.14 -22.93
C SER A 50 21.81 -0.87 -23.02
N GLN A 51 20.98 -1.61 -22.28
CA GLN A 51 19.54 -1.44 -22.25
C GLN A 51 19.14 -0.14 -21.53
N LYS A 52 19.77 0.20 -20.40
CA LYS A 52 19.55 1.47 -19.69
C LYS A 52 19.84 2.65 -20.61
N LEU A 53 20.99 2.61 -21.29
CA LEU A 53 21.40 3.67 -22.23
C LEU A 53 20.47 3.75 -23.45
N ALA A 54 19.99 2.63 -23.97
CA ALA A 54 19.03 2.60 -25.07
C ALA A 54 17.69 3.25 -24.68
N ILE A 55 17.21 3.01 -23.45
CA ILE A 55 16.00 3.64 -22.91
C ILE A 55 16.24 5.15 -22.69
N GLN A 56 17.38 5.53 -22.11
CA GLN A 56 17.72 6.93 -21.84
C GLN A 56 17.83 7.75 -23.14
N LYS A 57 18.43 7.19 -24.20
CA LYS A 57 18.51 7.82 -25.53
C LYS A 57 17.25 7.65 -26.40
N GLY A 58 16.14 7.13 -25.83
CA GLY A 58 14.85 6.95 -26.54
C GLY A 58 14.83 5.87 -27.62
N ARG A 59 15.89 5.05 -27.76
CA ARG A 59 16.01 3.98 -28.77
C ARG A 59 15.18 2.74 -28.41
N SER A 60 14.85 2.58 -27.12
CA SER A 60 14.02 1.48 -26.63
C SER A 60 13.03 2.01 -25.63
N LYS A 61 11.83 1.45 -25.63
CA LYS A 61 10.81 1.75 -24.62
C LYS A 61 10.95 0.78 -23.45
N HIS A 62 10.73 1.27 -22.23
CA HIS A 62 10.68 0.39 -21.08
C HIS A 62 9.47 -0.57 -21.23
N PRO A 63 9.67 -1.90 -21.16
CA PRO A 63 8.63 -2.88 -21.53
C PRO A 63 7.34 -2.76 -20.71
N THR A 64 7.42 -2.23 -19.48
CA THR A 64 6.27 -2.13 -18.55
C THR A 64 5.88 -0.70 -18.20
N LYS A 65 6.57 0.35 -18.77
CA LYS A 65 6.24 1.74 -18.47
C LYS A 65 4.90 2.13 -19.10
N GLY A 66 3.93 2.53 -18.27
CA GLY A 66 2.61 2.95 -18.72
C GLY A 66 1.63 1.81 -19.02
N ARG A 67 2.03 0.54 -18.85
CA ARG A 67 1.15 -0.62 -19.01
C ARG A 67 0.69 -1.14 -17.65
N LYS A 68 -0.61 -1.34 -17.49
CA LYS A 68 -1.15 -2.12 -16.36
C LYS A 68 -0.92 -3.61 -16.65
N ARG A 69 -0.41 -4.34 -15.65
CA ARG A 69 -0.26 -5.79 -15.71
C ARG A 69 -1.62 -6.46 -15.65
N SER A 70 -1.80 -7.55 -16.41
CA SER A 70 -2.99 -8.41 -16.30
C SER A 70 -3.03 -9.11 -14.94
N GLU A 71 -4.18 -9.60 -14.53
CA GLU A 71 -4.33 -10.36 -13.28
C GLU A 71 -3.51 -11.66 -13.30
N GLU A 72 -3.41 -12.30 -14.46
CA GLU A 72 -2.59 -13.49 -14.66
C GLU A 72 -1.09 -13.18 -14.46
N GLU A 73 -0.60 -12.07 -15.01
CA GLU A 73 0.78 -11.61 -14.80
C GLU A 73 1.07 -11.29 -13.33
N LYS A 74 0.12 -10.65 -12.64
CA LYS A 74 0.23 -10.35 -11.21
C LYS A 74 0.27 -11.63 -10.39
N LEU A 75 -0.58 -12.60 -10.70
CA LEU A 75 -0.64 -13.89 -10.03
C LEU A 75 0.66 -14.67 -10.25
N ALA A 76 1.20 -14.69 -11.48
CA ALA A 76 2.46 -15.34 -11.78
C ALA A 76 3.64 -14.73 -10.99
N ILE A 77 3.68 -13.39 -10.90
CA ILE A 77 4.70 -12.67 -10.10
C ILE A 77 4.54 -13.03 -8.61
N SER A 78 3.30 -13.01 -8.08
CA SER A 78 3.03 -13.35 -6.69
C SER A 78 3.51 -14.76 -6.34
N LYS A 79 3.16 -15.75 -7.16
CA LYS A 79 3.62 -17.14 -6.99
C LYS A 79 5.15 -17.27 -7.08
N GLY A 80 5.78 -16.54 -8.01
CA GLY A 80 7.23 -16.51 -8.13
C GLY A 80 7.93 -15.95 -6.89
N VAL A 81 7.40 -14.85 -6.34
CA VAL A 81 7.90 -14.25 -5.10
C VAL A 81 7.69 -15.18 -3.92
N GLU A 82 6.51 -15.77 -3.78
CA GLU A 82 6.21 -16.75 -2.71
C GLU A 82 7.17 -17.93 -2.74
N LYS A 83 7.37 -18.54 -3.91
CA LYS A 83 8.32 -19.64 -4.10
C LYS A 83 9.76 -19.24 -3.75
N ALA A 84 10.18 -18.03 -4.12
CA ALA A 84 11.51 -17.52 -3.79
C ALA A 84 11.67 -17.36 -2.26
N TRP A 85 10.65 -16.84 -1.56
CA TRP A 85 10.66 -16.70 -0.11
C TRP A 85 10.62 -18.03 0.63
N GLN A 86 9.87 -19.01 0.13
CA GLN A 86 9.82 -20.36 0.70
C GLN A 86 11.16 -21.10 0.57
N GLY A 87 11.86 -20.88 -0.54
CA GLY A 87 13.18 -21.49 -0.80
C GLY A 87 14.37 -20.76 -0.15
N MET A 88 14.14 -19.62 0.50
CA MET A 88 15.19 -18.80 1.09
C MET A 88 15.53 -19.30 2.52
N SER A 89 16.82 -19.53 2.78
CA SER A 89 17.28 -19.91 4.12
C SER A 89 17.11 -18.77 5.14
N ASP A 90 17.14 -19.09 6.43
CA ASP A 90 17.03 -18.07 7.47
C ASP A 90 18.22 -17.10 7.46
N ASP A 91 19.40 -17.56 7.05
CA ASP A 91 20.58 -16.70 6.94
C ASP A 91 20.47 -15.76 5.73
N ASP A 92 20.00 -16.25 4.59
CA ASP A 92 19.69 -15.39 3.41
C ASP A 92 18.63 -14.33 3.76
N ARG A 93 17.60 -14.69 4.52
CA ARG A 93 16.57 -13.74 4.99
C ARG A 93 17.16 -12.66 5.90
N LYS A 94 18.09 -13.02 6.79
CA LYS A 94 18.82 -12.08 7.65
C LYS A 94 19.67 -11.13 6.81
N GLU A 95 20.42 -11.68 5.84
CA GLU A 95 21.25 -10.89 4.93
C GLU A 95 20.40 -9.95 4.07
N PHE A 96 19.30 -10.42 3.53
CA PHE A 96 18.34 -9.59 2.79
C PHE A 96 17.80 -8.44 3.66
N SER A 97 17.43 -8.73 4.92
CA SER A 97 16.95 -7.72 5.87
C SER A 97 18.03 -6.70 6.20
N LYS A 98 19.28 -7.15 6.42
CA LYS A 98 20.44 -6.28 6.65
C LYS A 98 20.68 -5.36 5.47
N GLY A 99 20.72 -5.90 4.25
CA GLY A 99 20.89 -5.11 3.04
C GLY A 99 19.73 -4.11 2.80
N ALA A 100 18.53 -4.41 3.27
CA ALA A 100 17.40 -3.48 3.22
C ALA A 100 17.58 -2.30 4.20
N LYS A 101 18.08 -2.56 5.42
CA LYS A 101 18.41 -1.53 6.41
C LYS A 101 19.53 -0.64 5.92
N GLU A 102 20.62 -1.20 5.40
CA GLU A 102 21.75 -0.45 4.85
C GLU A 102 21.31 0.46 3.68
N ARG A 103 20.47 -0.06 2.77
CA ARG A 103 19.89 0.76 1.70
C ARG A 103 19.06 1.93 2.24
N TRP A 104 18.28 1.68 3.28
CA TRP A 104 17.49 2.73 3.94
C TRP A 104 18.40 3.78 4.59
N GLU A 105 19.44 3.37 5.31
CA GLU A 105 20.39 4.26 5.96
C GLU A 105 21.10 5.16 4.96
N ASN A 106 21.45 4.63 3.80
CA ASN A 106 22.13 5.35 2.72
C ASN A 106 21.23 6.29 1.91
N ILE A 107 19.90 6.31 2.16
CA ILE A 107 19.01 7.29 1.52
C ILE A 107 19.28 8.68 2.12
N PRO A 108 19.52 9.72 1.30
CA PRO A 108 19.68 11.08 1.79
C PRO A 108 18.52 11.53 2.68
N SER A 109 18.82 12.29 3.74
CA SER A 109 17.82 12.76 4.70
C SER A 109 16.68 13.56 4.04
N SER A 110 17.00 14.36 3.03
CA SER A 110 16.00 15.09 2.24
C SER A 110 15.01 14.16 1.55
N LYS A 111 15.48 13.04 1.00
CA LYS A 111 14.64 12.04 0.35
C LYS A 111 13.81 11.23 1.35
N LYS A 112 14.37 10.91 2.52
CA LYS A 112 13.62 10.31 3.64
C LYS A 112 12.47 11.21 4.06
N LEU A 113 12.73 12.51 4.23
CA LEU A 113 11.71 13.50 4.58
C LEU A 113 10.61 13.58 3.52
N GLU A 114 10.98 13.61 2.25
CA GLU A 114 10.01 13.60 1.13
C GLU A 114 9.12 12.35 1.17
N MET A 115 9.73 11.16 1.41
CA MET A 115 8.98 9.90 1.52
C MET A 115 8.03 9.91 2.72
N GLN A 116 8.48 10.43 3.89
CA GLN A 116 7.63 10.58 5.08
C GLN A 116 6.48 11.55 4.84
N GLN A 117 6.73 12.68 4.17
CA GLN A 117 5.68 13.64 3.82
C GLN A 117 4.65 13.05 2.85
N LYS A 118 5.10 12.29 1.84
CA LYS A 118 4.19 11.57 0.92
C LYS A 118 3.35 10.52 1.64
N ALA A 119 3.98 9.73 2.51
CA ALA A 119 3.27 8.74 3.33
C ALA A 119 2.26 9.42 4.28
N GLY A 120 2.64 10.51 4.93
CA GLY A 120 1.75 11.30 5.79
C GLY A 120 0.59 11.95 5.03
N ARG A 121 0.81 12.38 3.77
CA ARG A 121 -0.30 12.87 2.91
C ARG A 121 -1.26 11.74 2.53
N ALA A 122 -0.72 10.58 2.12
CA ALA A 122 -1.53 9.43 1.77
C ALA A 122 -2.36 8.94 2.97
N LEU A 123 -1.76 8.89 4.17
CA LEU A 123 -2.45 8.54 5.40
C LEU A 123 -3.57 9.54 5.73
N ARG A 124 -3.29 10.86 5.62
CA ARG A 124 -4.33 11.89 5.85
C ARG A 124 -5.50 11.78 4.89
N LEU A 125 -5.24 11.54 3.60
CA LEU A 125 -6.30 11.32 2.61
C LEU A 125 -7.15 10.10 2.96
N THR A 126 -6.50 9.00 3.38
CA THR A 126 -7.22 7.79 3.81
C THR A 126 -8.06 8.05 5.07
N CYS A 127 -7.52 8.81 6.03
CA CYS A 127 -8.25 9.18 7.25
C CYS A 127 -9.45 10.11 6.97
N THR A 128 -9.33 11.04 5.99
CA THR A 128 -10.46 11.95 5.65
C THR A 128 -11.53 11.27 4.80
N GLU A 129 -11.17 10.25 4.02
CA GLU A 129 -12.11 9.51 3.17
C GLU A 129 -12.73 8.29 3.87
N GLY A 130 -12.24 7.92 5.05
CA GLY A 130 -12.61 6.72 5.78
C GLY A 130 -11.93 5.43 5.29
N SER A 131 -11.95 4.43 6.14
CA SER A 131 -11.42 3.10 5.84
C SER A 131 -12.27 2.35 4.80
N LYS A 132 -11.75 1.25 4.26
CA LYS A 132 -12.52 0.38 3.35
C LYS A 132 -13.76 -0.21 4.03
N GLN A 133 -13.64 -0.50 5.31
CA GLN A 133 -14.71 -1.05 6.14
C GLN A 133 -15.83 -0.03 6.33
N GLU A 134 -15.49 1.20 6.69
CA GLU A 134 -16.44 2.30 6.83
C GLU A 134 -17.17 2.59 5.50
N LYS A 135 -16.43 2.68 4.39
CA LYS A 135 -17.01 2.87 3.04
C LYS A 135 -17.96 1.73 2.63
N LEU A 136 -17.61 0.49 2.98
CA LEU A 136 -18.49 -0.66 2.73
C LEU A 136 -19.80 -0.53 3.53
N LEU A 137 -19.69 -0.29 4.84
CA LEU A 137 -20.86 -0.17 5.71
C LEU A 137 -21.71 1.03 5.35
N TYR A 138 -21.09 2.19 5.07
CA TYR A 138 -21.79 3.37 4.57
C TYR A 138 -22.67 3.03 3.36
N ARG A 139 -22.05 2.45 2.32
CA ARG A 139 -22.78 2.07 1.09
C ARG A 139 -23.91 1.10 1.38
N LYS A 140 -23.63 0.04 2.14
CA LYS A 140 -24.60 -1.01 2.43
C LYS A 140 -25.78 -0.52 3.27
N LEU A 141 -25.53 0.31 4.27
CA LEU A 141 -26.58 0.89 5.10
C LEU A 141 -27.43 1.90 4.31
N THR A 142 -26.80 2.69 3.44
CA THR A 142 -27.53 3.58 2.52
C THR A 142 -28.36 2.80 1.50
N GLU A 143 -27.87 1.67 0.98
CA GLU A 143 -28.65 0.75 0.13
C GLU A 143 -29.88 0.17 0.85
N MET A 144 -29.83 0.04 2.19
CA MET A 144 -31.00 -0.35 3.02
C MET A 144 -31.95 0.82 3.31
N GLY A 145 -31.65 2.03 2.91
CA GLY A 145 -32.47 3.21 3.09
C GLY A 145 -32.20 4.04 4.34
N TYR A 146 -31.15 3.73 5.13
CA TYR A 146 -30.78 4.53 6.28
C TYR A 146 -30.04 5.81 5.87
N GLU A 147 -30.31 6.93 6.57
CA GLU A 147 -29.42 8.07 6.56
C GLU A 147 -28.15 7.73 7.33
N VAL A 148 -26.98 7.88 6.69
CA VAL A 148 -25.67 7.59 7.30
C VAL A 148 -24.77 8.81 7.21
N VAL A 149 -24.29 9.30 8.36
CA VAL A 149 -23.34 10.40 8.44
C VAL A 149 -21.98 9.86 8.83
N MET A 150 -20.97 10.07 7.95
CA MET A 150 -19.59 9.66 8.21
C MET A 150 -18.80 10.77 8.93
N HIS A 151 -17.83 10.37 9.72
CA HIS A 151 -16.82 11.25 10.35
C HIS A 151 -17.41 12.45 11.10
N LYS A 152 -18.53 12.22 11.82
CA LYS A 152 -19.20 13.27 12.57
C LYS A 152 -18.36 13.71 13.77
N LYS A 153 -18.07 15.01 13.85
CA LYS A 153 -17.43 15.67 14.99
C LYS A 153 -18.41 16.50 15.79
N GLY A 154 -18.04 16.81 17.02
CA GLY A 154 -18.84 17.70 17.88
C GLY A 154 -20.13 17.07 18.42
N LEU A 155 -20.29 15.77 18.34
CA LEU A 155 -21.46 15.08 18.90
C LEU A 155 -21.38 14.97 20.42
N ILE A 156 -20.18 14.84 20.97
CA ILE A 156 -19.84 14.78 22.39
C ILE A 156 -18.74 15.78 22.71
N GLU A 157 -18.56 16.08 23.99
CA GLU A 157 -17.45 16.94 24.45
C GLU A 157 -16.10 16.29 24.14
N GLY A 158 -15.12 17.12 23.79
CA GLY A 158 -13.82 16.68 23.33
C GLY A 158 -13.72 16.65 21.79
N ASN A 159 -12.54 16.34 21.28
CA ASN A 159 -12.28 16.29 19.84
C ASN A 159 -12.45 14.87 19.30
N PHE A 160 -13.59 14.24 19.63
CA PHE A 160 -13.91 12.90 19.17
C PHE A 160 -14.61 12.93 17.81
N GLU A 161 -14.17 12.06 16.93
CA GLU A 161 -14.80 11.77 15.64
C GLU A 161 -15.55 10.44 15.73
N ILE A 162 -16.71 10.38 15.10
CA ILE A 162 -17.57 9.19 15.04
C ILE A 162 -17.49 8.63 13.63
N ASP A 163 -17.18 7.32 13.47
CA ASP A 163 -17.01 6.73 12.15
C ASP A 163 -18.31 6.77 11.34
N LEU A 164 -19.38 6.20 11.86
CA LEU A 164 -20.69 6.19 11.22
C LEU A 164 -21.79 6.51 12.25
N LEU A 165 -22.65 7.44 11.92
CA LEU A 165 -23.84 7.79 12.68
C LEU A 165 -25.09 7.48 11.85
N LEU A 166 -26.04 6.76 12.45
CA LEU A 166 -27.40 6.56 11.95
C LEU A 166 -28.37 7.42 12.78
N PRO A 167 -28.71 8.63 12.34
CA PRO A 167 -29.49 9.57 13.14
C PRO A 167 -30.88 9.04 13.50
N GLU A 168 -31.55 8.40 12.55
CA GLU A 168 -32.91 7.85 12.70
C GLU A 168 -32.99 6.79 13.81
N LEU A 169 -31.90 6.04 14.01
CA LEU A 169 -31.81 4.99 15.03
C LEU A 169 -31.10 5.43 16.30
N ASN A 170 -30.65 6.68 16.42
CA ASN A 170 -29.77 7.12 17.50
C ASN A 170 -28.58 6.16 17.72
N THR A 171 -28.03 5.64 16.65
CA THR A 171 -27.03 4.55 16.69
C THR A 171 -25.74 4.98 16.03
N ILE A 172 -24.63 4.60 16.65
CA ILE A 172 -23.27 4.86 16.21
C ILE A 172 -22.60 3.52 15.93
N ILE A 173 -21.85 3.45 14.84
CA ILE A 173 -21.03 2.30 14.51
C ILE A 173 -19.58 2.76 14.47
N GLU A 174 -18.73 2.16 15.30
CA GLU A 174 -17.28 2.39 15.39
C GLU A 174 -16.55 1.15 14.89
N ILE A 175 -15.49 1.34 14.10
CA ILE A 175 -14.74 0.23 13.48
C ILE A 175 -13.29 0.31 13.88
N ASP A 176 -12.94 -0.49 14.89
CA ASP A 176 -11.59 -0.49 15.46
C ASP A 176 -10.70 -1.53 14.80
N GLY A 177 -9.62 -1.05 14.22
CA GLY A 177 -8.57 -1.90 13.70
C GLY A 177 -7.67 -2.50 14.79
N PRO A 178 -6.70 -3.37 14.41
CA PRO A 178 -5.83 -4.07 15.35
C PRO A 178 -5.02 -3.16 16.30
N THR A 179 -4.79 -1.90 15.92
CA THR A 179 -4.04 -0.93 16.74
C THR A 179 -4.74 -0.53 18.03
N HIS A 180 -6.06 -0.76 18.13
CA HIS A 180 -6.85 -0.54 19.35
C HIS A 180 -6.72 -1.70 20.35
N PHE A 181 -6.17 -2.86 19.94
CA PHE A 181 -6.14 -4.07 20.76
C PHE A 181 -4.73 -4.62 20.97
N TYR A 182 -3.77 -4.26 20.12
CA TYR A 182 -2.40 -4.76 20.17
C TYR A 182 -1.38 -3.62 20.25
N PRO A 183 -0.27 -3.80 20.99
CA PRO A 183 0.70 -2.73 21.26
C PRO A 183 1.68 -2.49 20.10
N TYR A 184 1.17 -2.29 18.87
CA TYR A 184 2.01 -2.02 17.68
C TYR A 184 2.93 -0.81 17.84
N PHE A 185 2.50 0.19 18.64
CA PHE A 185 3.24 1.43 18.90
C PHE A 185 3.72 1.52 20.38
N GLY A 186 3.81 0.37 21.05
CA GLY A 186 4.18 0.26 22.45
C GLY A 186 2.99 0.22 23.42
N GLN A 187 3.25 -0.36 24.62
CA GLN A 187 2.22 -0.61 25.63
C GLN A 187 1.54 0.68 26.12
N ALA A 188 2.35 1.71 26.42
CA ALA A 188 1.83 2.99 26.91
C ALA A 188 0.84 3.64 25.91
N LYS A 189 1.12 3.52 24.60
CA LYS A 189 0.21 4.06 23.57
C LYS A 189 -1.09 3.26 23.50
N LEU A 190 -1.04 1.96 23.64
CA LEU A 190 -2.23 1.11 23.69
C LEU A 190 -3.12 1.49 24.89
N GLU A 191 -2.54 1.67 26.09
CA GLU A 191 -3.28 2.07 27.28
C GLU A 191 -3.96 3.43 27.14
N GLU A 192 -3.27 4.39 26.49
CA GLU A 192 -3.86 5.69 26.16
C GLU A 192 -5.08 5.53 25.23
N VAL A 193 -4.96 4.72 24.16
CA VAL A 193 -6.06 4.45 23.21
C VAL A 193 -7.24 3.82 23.94
N ILE A 194 -7.04 2.76 24.71
CA ILE A 194 -8.08 2.06 25.47
C ILE A 194 -8.80 3.04 26.42
N LYS A 195 -8.03 3.90 27.11
CA LYS A 195 -8.60 4.92 28.01
C LYS A 195 -9.48 5.91 27.25
N MET A 196 -9.01 6.43 26.12
CA MET A 196 -9.77 7.39 25.31
C MET A 196 -11.03 6.77 24.71
N ASP A 197 -10.94 5.52 24.23
CA ASP A 197 -12.07 4.75 23.73
C ASP A 197 -13.13 4.53 24.81
N SER A 198 -12.71 4.18 26.03
CA SER A 198 -13.63 4.01 27.17
C SER A 198 -14.37 5.30 27.51
N ILE A 199 -13.66 6.44 27.51
CA ILE A 199 -14.26 7.77 27.75
C ILE A 199 -15.28 8.09 26.63
N LYS A 200 -14.89 7.93 25.37
CA LYS A 200 -15.75 8.16 24.19
C LYS A 200 -17.04 7.35 24.30
N ASN A 201 -16.92 6.04 24.55
CA ASN A 201 -18.07 5.15 24.68
C ASN A 201 -19.01 5.55 25.84
N GLY A 202 -18.46 5.89 27.00
CA GLY A 202 -19.22 6.35 28.16
C GLY A 202 -20.02 7.63 27.85
N LEU A 203 -19.39 8.59 27.17
CA LEU A 203 -20.04 9.84 26.77
C LEU A 203 -21.17 9.60 25.75
N LEU A 204 -20.94 8.74 24.76
CA LEU A 204 -21.96 8.42 23.75
C LEU A 204 -23.19 7.73 24.35
N VAL A 205 -22.98 6.71 25.17
CA VAL A 205 -24.06 6.00 25.84
C VAL A 205 -24.81 6.92 26.84
N SER A 206 -24.10 7.83 27.53
CA SER A 206 -24.73 8.79 28.45
C SER A 206 -25.63 9.80 27.72
N LYS A 207 -25.27 10.19 26.49
CA LYS A 207 -26.08 11.03 25.60
C LYS A 207 -27.29 10.31 24.98
N GLY A 208 -27.41 9.02 25.18
CA GLY A 208 -28.57 8.24 24.70
C GLY A 208 -28.34 7.41 23.46
N PHE A 209 -27.14 7.46 22.88
CA PHE A 209 -26.83 6.65 21.70
C PHE A 209 -26.68 5.17 22.02
N CYS A 210 -27.03 4.32 21.05
CA CYS A 210 -26.57 2.95 20.98
C CYS A 210 -25.23 2.94 20.24
N VAL A 211 -24.21 2.27 20.77
CA VAL A 211 -22.88 2.15 20.17
C VAL A 211 -22.65 0.71 19.78
N ILE A 212 -22.51 0.46 18.48
CA ILE A 212 -22.10 -0.83 17.92
C ILE A 212 -20.60 -0.72 17.60
N ARG A 213 -19.77 -1.36 18.40
CA ARG A 213 -18.32 -1.34 18.27
C ARG A 213 -17.85 -2.61 17.57
N VAL A 214 -17.24 -2.48 16.40
CA VAL A 214 -16.75 -3.57 15.57
C VAL A 214 -15.25 -3.73 15.77
N ARG A 215 -14.84 -4.79 16.44
CA ARG A 215 -13.43 -5.20 16.52
C ARG A 215 -13.02 -5.87 15.21
N TYR A 216 -12.37 -5.14 14.33
CA TYR A 216 -11.93 -5.66 13.04
C TYR A 216 -10.48 -6.14 13.11
N LEU A 217 -10.27 -7.46 13.19
CA LEU A 217 -8.96 -8.09 13.38
C LEU A 217 -8.38 -8.71 12.10
N CYS A 218 -9.10 -8.64 10.99
CA CYS A 218 -8.65 -9.20 9.71
C CYS A 218 -7.55 -8.35 9.08
N LYS A 219 -6.48 -8.99 8.59
CA LYS A 219 -5.38 -8.30 7.88
C LYS A 219 -5.79 -7.73 6.53
N ASN A 220 -6.65 -8.43 5.82
CA ASN A 220 -7.07 -8.09 4.46
C ASN A 220 -8.59 -8.15 4.34
N MET A 221 -9.14 -7.25 3.54
CA MET A 221 -10.56 -7.22 3.24
C MET A 221 -10.82 -8.05 1.97
N SER A 222 -11.07 -9.36 2.15
CA SER A 222 -11.53 -10.25 1.08
C SER A 222 -13.06 -10.20 0.97
N GLN A 223 -13.63 -10.68 -0.13
CA GLN A 223 -15.09 -10.74 -0.29
C GLN A 223 -15.78 -11.57 0.80
N ALA A 224 -15.12 -12.60 1.33
CA ALA A 224 -15.64 -13.38 2.44
C ALA A 224 -15.69 -12.55 3.73
N VAL A 225 -14.63 -11.78 4.02
CA VAL A 225 -14.57 -10.86 5.16
C VAL A 225 -15.58 -9.73 5.03
N GLU A 226 -15.77 -9.18 3.83
CA GLU A 226 -16.81 -8.18 3.55
C GLU A 226 -18.20 -8.71 3.88
N ARG A 227 -18.52 -9.94 3.43
CA ARG A 227 -19.80 -10.58 3.74
C ARG A 227 -19.98 -10.84 5.24
N LYS A 228 -18.92 -11.30 5.93
CA LYS A 228 -18.93 -11.52 7.37
C LYS A 228 -19.16 -10.22 8.15
N LEU A 229 -18.39 -9.18 7.82
CA LEU A 229 -18.56 -7.84 8.43
C LEU A 229 -20.00 -7.34 8.24
N TRP A 230 -20.49 -7.40 7.02
CA TRP A 230 -21.84 -6.97 6.70
C TRP A 230 -22.91 -7.75 7.46
N SER A 231 -22.83 -9.08 7.46
CA SER A 231 -23.78 -9.93 8.16
C SER A 231 -23.87 -9.62 9.65
N ILE A 232 -22.70 -9.44 10.30
CA ILE A 232 -22.63 -9.12 11.73
C ILE A 232 -23.23 -7.74 12.03
N VAL A 233 -22.86 -6.72 11.25
CA VAL A 233 -23.32 -5.35 11.50
C VAL A 233 -24.80 -5.18 11.16
N SER A 234 -25.27 -5.72 10.02
CA SER A 234 -26.68 -5.62 9.64
C SER A 234 -27.60 -6.28 10.67
N GLU A 235 -27.22 -7.44 11.20
CA GLU A 235 -27.97 -8.13 12.26
C GLU A 235 -28.14 -7.24 13.52
N GLN A 236 -27.07 -6.52 13.94
CA GLN A 236 -27.16 -5.65 15.10
C GLN A 236 -28.00 -4.40 14.80
N VAL A 237 -27.84 -3.80 13.61
CA VAL A 237 -28.64 -2.64 13.18
C VAL A 237 -30.13 -3.01 13.12
N GLU A 238 -30.48 -4.16 12.57
CA GLU A 238 -31.86 -4.68 12.52
C GLU A 238 -32.45 -4.90 13.92
N LYS A 239 -31.67 -5.46 14.85
CA LYS A 239 -32.08 -5.60 16.25
C LYS A 239 -32.40 -4.27 16.90
N VAL A 240 -31.53 -3.27 16.69
CA VAL A 240 -31.73 -1.91 17.23
C VAL A 240 -32.93 -1.23 16.58
N ALA A 241 -33.09 -1.37 15.26
CA ALA A 241 -34.25 -0.83 14.52
C ALA A 241 -35.58 -1.46 14.98
N THR A 242 -35.57 -2.78 15.26
CA THR A 242 -36.77 -3.48 15.75
C THR A 242 -37.11 -3.05 17.20
N LYS A 243 -36.11 -2.94 18.07
CA LYS A 243 -36.30 -2.55 19.47
C LYS A 243 -35.04 -1.85 19.99
N PHE A 244 -35.15 -0.54 20.21
CA PHE A 244 -34.05 0.23 20.78
C PHE A 244 -33.66 -0.29 22.17
N PRO A 245 -32.37 -0.56 22.45
CA PRO A 245 -31.94 -1.21 23.67
C PRO A 245 -32.04 -0.31 24.91
N PRO A 246 -32.32 -0.89 26.09
CA PRO A 246 -32.28 -0.16 27.36
C PRO A 246 -30.85 0.31 27.64
N LYS A 247 -30.67 1.36 28.46
CA LYS A 247 -29.39 2.02 28.71
C LYS A 247 -28.24 1.06 29.03
N SER A 248 -28.50 0.01 29.82
CA SER A 248 -27.50 -1.01 30.19
C SER A 248 -27.03 -1.90 29.04
N LYS A 249 -27.72 -1.90 27.90
CA LYS A 249 -27.42 -2.72 26.72
C LYS A 249 -27.12 -1.90 25.46
N ARG A 250 -26.85 -0.60 25.60
CA ARG A 250 -26.55 0.31 24.47
C ARG A 250 -25.12 0.26 24.00
N PHE A 251 -24.26 -0.46 24.66
CA PHE A 251 -22.93 -0.76 24.18
C PHE A 251 -22.87 -2.21 23.71
N ILE A 252 -22.72 -2.38 22.40
CA ILE A 252 -22.73 -3.69 21.73
C ILE A 252 -21.35 -3.85 21.08
N GLU A 253 -20.59 -4.84 21.52
CA GLU A 253 -19.30 -5.18 20.92
C GLU A 253 -19.44 -6.43 20.08
N VAL A 254 -18.92 -6.38 18.85
CA VAL A 254 -18.89 -7.51 17.90
C VAL A 254 -17.50 -7.66 17.32
N GLU A 255 -17.13 -8.89 16.92
CA GLU A 255 -15.80 -9.18 16.40
C GLU A 255 -15.86 -9.76 14.98
N VAL A 256 -14.96 -9.29 14.14
CA VAL A 256 -14.70 -9.78 12.78
C VAL A 256 -13.23 -10.20 12.70
N SER A 257 -12.98 -11.49 12.77
CA SER A 257 -11.66 -12.13 12.73
C SER A 257 -11.59 -13.22 11.65
#